data_80706e034e098391c3e1d395895eb587
#
_entry.id   80706e034e098391c3e1d395895eb587
#
_cell.length_a   1.000
_cell.length_b   1.000
_cell.length_c   1.000
_cell.angle_alpha   90.00
_cell.angle_beta   90.00
_cell.angle_gamma   90.00
#
_symmetry.space_group_name_H-M   'P 1'
#
loop_
_entity.id
_entity.type
_entity.pdbx_description
1 polymer ?
#
loop_
_entity_poly.entity_id
_entity_poly.type
_entity_poly.pdbx_seq_one_letter_code
_entity_poly.pdbx_strand_id
1 'polypeptide(L)'
;MKGKEPSWRFKKPLILPPMVSKKPLKKPRLYLRRGEKIGKGLKSLATLQIEAALAELHGNNVSPGPVHNARVSIKKTRSIILLASPALGRVRREFLLDLLHEAGSRLAPLRDSEVQVQSLDVVLEAAGLPVEQFASLRDGLADIAKQRRLNDCRQVPRIIAFLEKVHESIPEWPLNSLEPRDLRRRIRRTYRRGRTTIDVCSSGGDEELFHTWRKLAKHLGYQLRLTAKYWPHEAEPLLSEITKISELSGRERDYTLLLQTMNGGPKNRSSEEAIALVTTLIPPLRQQVIELGLRFYDPKPKLFIEPLEL
;
A
#
# COMPACT_ATOMS: atom_id res chain seq x y z
N MET A 1 24.57 10.07 38.14
CA MET A 1 24.80 8.81 37.38
C MET A 1 24.72 9.13 35.90
N LYS A 2 25.85 9.12 35.19
CA LYS A 2 25.89 9.34 33.74
C LYS A 2 25.33 8.09 33.09
N GLY A 3 24.16 8.19 32.44
CA GLY A 3 23.56 7.10 31.67
C GLY A 3 24.53 6.69 30.56
N LYS A 4 24.87 5.40 30.49
CA LYS A 4 25.61 4.84 29.35
C LYS A 4 24.76 5.04 28.10
N GLU A 5 25.30 5.75 27.10
CA GLU A 5 24.65 5.83 25.79
C GLU A 5 24.47 4.42 25.24
N PRO A 6 23.29 4.13 24.61
CA PRO A 6 23.03 2.81 24.06
C PRO A 6 24.03 2.48 22.94
N SER A 7 24.53 1.24 22.93
CA SER A 7 25.59 0.74 22.03
C SER A 7 25.25 0.73 20.53
N TRP A 8 24.00 1.01 20.18
CA TRP A 8 23.46 0.92 18.80
C TRP A 8 23.33 2.28 18.07
N ARG A 9 24.06 3.32 18.44
CA ARG A 9 24.07 4.56 17.67
C ARG A 9 24.51 4.29 16.22
N PHE A 10 23.58 4.48 15.28
CA PHE A 10 23.86 4.32 13.84
C PHE A 10 24.97 5.29 13.41
N LYS A 11 26.12 4.76 13.05
CA LYS A 11 27.28 5.53 12.55
C LYS A 11 27.10 5.98 11.08
N LYS A 12 26.06 5.48 10.37
CA LYS A 12 25.72 5.83 8.98
C LYS A 12 24.20 5.77 8.77
N PRO A 13 23.62 6.49 7.77
CA PRO A 13 22.22 6.35 7.43
C PRO A 13 21.92 4.88 7.10
N LEU A 14 20.90 4.33 7.75
CA LEU A 14 20.52 2.92 7.66
C LEU A 14 19.96 2.61 6.25
N ILE A 15 20.74 1.96 5.42
CA ILE A 15 20.27 1.42 4.12
C ILE A 15 19.70 0.04 4.40
N LEU A 16 18.36 -0.01 4.61
CA LEU A 16 17.67 -1.27 4.85
C LEU A 16 17.51 -2.05 3.53
N PRO A 17 17.80 -3.37 3.52
CA PRO A 17 17.61 -4.19 2.33
C PRO A 17 16.13 -4.25 1.91
N PRO A 18 15.82 -4.45 0.61
CA PRO A 18 14.45 -4.64 0.17
C PRO A 18 13.87 -5.93 0.75
N MET A 19 12.63 -5.89 1.23
CA MET A 19 11.93 -7.09 1.69
C MET A 19 11.77 -8.08 0.53
N VAL A 20 12.46 -9.22 0.59
CA VAL A 20 12.45 -10.23 -0.48
C VAL A 20 11.14 -11.00 -0.45
N SER A 21 10.29 -10.75 -1.43
CA SER A 21 9.11 -11.57 -1.72
C SER A 21 9.52 -12.78 -2.57
N LYS A 22 9.20 -14.01 -2.13
CA LYS A 22 9.33 -15.23 -2.95
C LYS A 22 8.58 -15.04 -4.27
N LYS A 23 9.14 -15.55 -5.40
CA LYS A 23 8.62 -15.40 -6.77
C LYS A 23 7.11 -15.62 -6.84
N PRO A 24 6.31 -14.62 -7.25
CA PRO A 24 4.87 -14.78 -7.40
C PRO A 24 4.52 -15.42 -8.74
N LEU A 25 3.37 -16.09 -8.80
CA LEU A 25 2.60 -16.33 -10.02
C LEU A 25 2.65 -15.08 -10.92
N LYS A 26 2.73 -15.25 -12.26
CA LYS A 26 2.81 -14.11 -13.21
C LYS A 26 1.81 -13.03 -12.81
N LYS A 27 2.33 -11.88 -12.35
CA LYS A 27 1.47 -10.77 -11.92
C LYS A 27 0.54 -10.36 -13.07
N PRO A 28 -0.78 -10.29 -12.86
CA PRO A 28 -1.69 -9.89 -13.92
C PRO A 28 -1.34 -8.49 -14.43
N ARG A 29 -1.52 -8.28 -15.73
CA ARG A 29 -1.31 -7.00 -16.41
C ARG A 29 -2.00 -5.86 -15.66
N LEU A 30 -1.34 -4.72 -15.54
CA LEU A 30 -1.90 -3.50 -14.95
C LEU A 30 -1.61 -2.27 -15.82
N TYR A 31 -1.85 -2.35 -17.11
CA TYR A 31 -1.76 -1.20 -18.02
C TYR A 31 -2.76 -1.33 -19.18
N LEU A 32 -3.29 -0.19 -19.62
CA LEU A 32 -4.08 -0.05 -20.83
C LEU A 32 -3.17 -0.19 -22.05
N ARG A 33 -3.62 -0.87 -23.09
CA ARG A 33 -2.89 -0.96 -24.37
C ARG A 33 -3.21 0.26 -25.22
N ARG A 34 -2.21 0.76 -25.97
CA ARG A 34 -2.49 1.77 -27.00
C ARG A 34 -3.47 1.22 -28.02
N GLY A 35 -4.45 2.04 -28.44
CA GLY A 35 -5.45 1.67 -29.44
C GLY A 35 -6.62 0.83 -28.91
N GLU A 36 -6.60 0.32 -27.65
CA GLU A 36 -7.79 -0.32 -27.10
C GLU A 36 -8.79 0.70 -26.60
N LYS A 37 -10.10 0.40 -26.75
CA LYS A 37 -11.16 1.22 -26.14
C LYS A 37 -10.97 1.25 -24.63
N ILE A 38 -10.82 2.45 -24.06
CA ILE A 38 -10.52 2.67 -22.63
C ILE A 38 -11.46 1.89 -21.72
N GLY A 39 -12.78 1.99 -21.96
CA GLY A 39 -13.78 1.31 -21.16
C GLY A 39 -13.63 -0.22 -21.19
N LYS A 40 -13.34 -0.80 -22.36
CA LYS A 40 -13.08 -2.25 -22.52
C LYS A 40 -11.81 -2.65 -21.76
N GLY A 41 -10.74 -1.85 -21.91
CA GLY A 41 -9.47 -2.08 -21.22
C GLY A 41 -9.62 -2.05 -19.71
N LEU A 42 -10.32 -1.05 -19.15
CA LEU A 42 -10.55 -0.94 -17.71
C LEU A 42 -11.42 -2.08 -17.17
N LYS A 43 -12.47 -2.50 -17.88
CA LYS A 43 -13.25 -3.70 -17.51
C LYS A 43 -12.35 -4.93 -17.46
N SER A 44 -11.59 -5.21 -18.53
CA SER A 44 -10.66 -6.35 -18.58
C SER A 44 -9.64 -6.33 -17.44
N LEU A 45 -9.07 -5.15 -17.12
CA LEU A 45 -8.12 -5.01 -16.02
C LEU A 45 -8.78 -5.24 -14.65
N ALA A 46 -10.01 -4.76 -14.44
CA ALA A 46 -10.76 -4.99 -13.22
C ALA A 46 -11.06 -6.48 -13.02
N THR A 47 -11.56 -7.17 -14.06
CA THR A 47 -11.80 -8.62 -14.07
C THR A 47 -10.54 -9.37 -13.68
N LEU A 48 -9.40 -9.14 -14.36
CA LEU A 48 -8.13 -9.80 -14.07
C LEU A 48 -7.65 -9.59 -12.63
N GLN A 49 -7.86 -8.41 -12.05
CA GLN A 49 -7.44 -8.15 -10.66
C GLN A 49 -8.38 -8.82 -9.64
N ILE A 50 -9.69 -8.85 -9.90
CA ILE A 50 -10.64 -9.52 -9.01
C ILE A 50 -10.45 -11.04 -9.07
N GLU A 51 -10.31 -11.62 -10.26
CA GLU A 51 -10.01 -13.05 -10.44
C GLU A 51 -8.71 -13.45 -9.72
N ALA A 52 -7.66 -12.63 -9.84
CA ALA A 52 -6.42 -12.86 -9.11
C ALA A 52 -6.61 -12.82 -7.59
N ALA A 53 -7.44 -11.91 -7.06
CA ALA A 53 -7.74 -11.85 -5.64
C ALA A 53 -8.55 -13.08 -5.17
N LEU A 54 -9.54 -13.51 -5.96
CA LEU A 54 -10.34 -14.70 -5.69
C LEU A 54 -9.48 -15.97 -5.71
N ALA A 55 -8.61 -16.13 -6.72
CA ALA A 55 -7.71 -17.27 -6.84
C ALA A 55 -6.78 -17.43 -5.62
N GLU A 56 -6.28 -16.31 -5.06
CA GLU A 56 -5.45 -16.33 -3.86
C GLU A 56 -6.23 -16.76 -2.59
N LEU A 57 -7.55 -16.55 -2.56
CA LEU A 57 -8.39 -16.79 -1.38
C LEU A 57 -9.15 -18.13 -1.43
N HIS A 58 -9.40 -18.69 -2.61
CA HIS A 58 -10.17 -19.95 -2.78
C HIS A 58 -9.47 -21.20 -2.24
N GLY A 59 -8.18 -21.18 -2.02
CA GLY A 59 -7.43 -22.34 -1.52
C GLY A 59 -7.52 -22.60 -0.02
N ASN A 60 -8.40 -21.95 0.74
CA ASN A 60 -8.40 -21.89 2.22
C ASN A 60 -7.02 -21.54 2.80
N ASN A 61 -6.13 -21.08 1.95
CA ASN A 61 -4.76 -20.78 2.29
C ASN A 61 -4.64 -19.30 2.68
N VAL A 62 -4.98 -18.99 3.91
CA VAL A 62 -4.77 -17.66 4.52
C VAL A 62 -3.30 -17.42 4.92
N SER A 63 -2.36 -18.02 4.19
CA SER A 63 -0.94 -17.75 4.38
C SER A 63 -0.58 -16.32 3.96
N PRO A 64 0.54 -15.77 4.44
CA PRO A 64 0.94 -14.37 4.26
C PRO A 64 0.95 -13.90 2.81
N GLY A 65 1.49 -14.72 1.91
CA GLY A 65 1.63 -14.41 0.49
C GLY A 65 0.28 -14.20 -0.21
N PRO A 66 -0.61 -15.19 -0.21
CA PRO A 66 -1.97 -15.08 -0.74
C PRO A 66 -2.74 -13.89 -0.20
N VAL A 67 -2.78 -13.68 1.11
CA VAL A 67 -3.46 -12.52 1.71
C VAL A 67 -2.87 -11.20 1.21
N HIS A 68 -1.53 -11.11 1.13
CA HIS A 68 -0.87 -9.93 0.58
C HIS A 68 -1.27 -9.69 -0.89
N ASN A 69 -1.22 -10.71 -1.73
CA ASN A 69 -1.53 -10.62 -3.15
C ASN A 69 -3.00 -10.22 -3.38
N ALA A 70 -3.94 -10.83 -2.65
CA ALA A 70 -5.35 -10.47 -2.70
C ALA A 70 -5.56 -8.98 -2.32
N ARG A 71 -4.95 -8.50 -1.24
CA ARG A 71 -5.01 -7.08 -0.82
C ARG A 71 -4.43 -6.13 -1.87
N VAL A 72 -3.33 -6.52 -2.52
CA VAL A 72 -2.73 -5.73 -3.62
C VAL A 72 -3.71 -5.65 -4.80
N SER A 73 -4.33 -6.76 -5.19
CA SER A 73 -5.30 -6.82 -6.28
C SER A 73 -6.55 -5.99 -5.97
N ILE A 74 -7.07 -6.04 -4.73
CA ILE A 74 -8.17 -5.17 -4.26
C ILE A 74 -7.80 -3.69 -4.40
N LYS A 75 -6.60 -3.27 -3.99
CA LYS A 75 -6.14 -1.88 -4.10
C LYS A 75 -6.03 -1.42 -5.56
N LYS A 76 -5.57 -2.29 -6.46
CA LYS A 76 -5.52 -2.02 -7.90
C LYS A 76 -6.92 -1.86 -8.47
N THR A 77 -7.86 -2.74 -8.13
CA THR A 77 -9.27 -2.62 -8.56
C THR A 77 -9.90 -1.33 -8.07
N ARG A 78 -9.66 -0.92 -6.82
CA ARG A 78 -10.11 0.39 -6.31
C ARG A 78 -9.56 1.54 -7.16
N SER A 79 -8.32 1.47 -7.59
CA SER A 79 -7.72 2.51 -8.43
C SER A 79 -8.30 2.53 -9.84
N ILE A 80 -8.67 1.37 -10.40
CA ILE A 80 -9.41 1.26 -11.67
C ILE A 80 -10.79 1.91 -11.54
N ILE A 81 -11.55 1.60 -10.48
CA ILE A 81 -12.86 2.20 -10.21
C ILE A 81 -12.76 3.72 -10.05
N LEU A 82 -11.76 4.20 -9.32
CA LEU A 82 -11.53 5.64 -9.17
C LEU A 82 -11.19 6.31 -10.50
N LEU A 83 -10.46 5.66 -11.38
CA LEU A 83 -10.14 6.17 -12.71
C LEU A 83 -11.38 6.17 -13.62
N ALA A 84 -12.20 5.12 -13.54
CA ALA A 84 -13.46 4.97 -14.29
C ALA A 84 -14.62 5.80 -13.72
N SER A 85 -14.44 6.46 -12.58
CA SER A 85 -15.54 7.10 -11.84
C SER A 85 -16.37 8.15 -12.60
N PRO A 86 -15.88 8.85 -13.65
CA PRO A 86 -16.72 9.76 -14.42
C PRO A 86 -17.90 9.04 -15.12
N ALA A 87 -17.67 7.81 -15.61
CA ALA A 87 -18.68 7.03 -16.30
C ALA A 87 -19.50 6.13 -15.35
N LEU A 88 -18.95 5.70 -14.22
CA LEU A 88 -19.66 4.82 -13.26
C LEU A 88 -20.81 5.51 -12.52
N GLY A 89 -20.80 6.84 -12.43
CA GLY A 89 -21.71 7.58 -11.56
C GLY A 89 -21.41 7.41 -10.07
N ARG A 90 -22.03 8.27 -9.25
CA ARG A 90 -21.72 8.33 -7.81
C ARG A 90 -22.16 7.07 -7.06
N VAL A 91 -23.40 6.68 -7.19
CA VAL A 91 -24.00 5.58 -6.41
C VAL A 91 -23.27 4.25 -6.68
N ARG A 92 -23.10 3.87 -7.96
CA ARG A 92 -22.40 2.64 -8.32
C ARG A 92 -20.93 2.66 -7.86
N ARG A 93 -20.25 3.78 -8.05
CA ARG A 93 -18.86 3.93 -7.60
C ARG A 93 -18.73 3.74 -6.08
N GLU A 94 -19.57 4.38 -5.27
CA GLU A 94 -19.56 4.27 -3.82
C GLU A 94 -19.84 2.83 -3.40
N PHE A 95 -20.87 2.20 -3.91
CA PHE A 95 -21.18 0.81 -3.64
C PHE A 95 -20.00 -0.15 -3.93
N LEU A 96 -19.35 -0.02 -5.09
CA LEU A 96 -18.20 -0.85 -5.44
C LEU A 96 -16.98 -0.59 -4.54
N LEU A 97 -16.75 0.66 -4.19
CA LEU A 97 -15.64 1.04 -3.29
C LEU A 97 -15.88 0.53 -1.87
N ASP A 98 -17.14 0.49 -1.40
CA ASP A 98 -17.50 -0.02 -0.08
C ASP A 98 -17.31 -1.53 -0.01
N LEU A 99 -17.75 -2.30 -1.03
CA LEU A 99 -17.48 -3.75 -1.10
C LEU A 99 -15.98 -4.05 -1.04
N LEU A 100 -15.16 -3.32 -1.80
CA LEU A 100 -13.70 -3.48 -1.79
C LEU A 100 -13.05 -2.95 -0.51
N HIS A 101 -13.66 -1.98 0.15
CA HIS A 101 -13.22 -1.51 1.46
C HIS A 101 -13.45 -2.59 2.51
N GLU A 102 -14.64 -3.14 2.58
CA GLU A 102 -15.00 -4.23 3.48
C GLU A 102 -14.09 -5.46 3.29
N ALA A 103 -13.89 -5.89 2.03
CA ALA A 103 -12.98 -6.99 1.73
C ALA A 103 -11.55 -6.70 2.20
N GLY A 104 -11.03 -5.51 1.89
CA GLY A 104 -9.68 -5.10 2.26
C GLY A 104 -9.47 -4.92 3.76
N SER A 105 -10.47 -4.40 4.49
CA SER A 105 -10.42 -4.18 5.94
C SER A 105 -10.41 -5.49 6.71
N ARG A 106 -11.20 -6.49 6.26
CA ARG A 106 -11.22 -7.84 6.87
C ARG A 106 -9.94 -8.63 6.62
N LEU A 107 -9.21 -8.36 5.54
CA LEU A 107 -7.89 -8.93 5.28
C LEU A 107 -6.75 -8.18 5.98
N ALA A 108 -7.01 -6.99 6.55
CA ALA A 108 -5.95 -6.19 7.14
C ALA A 108 -5.29 -6.84 8.35
N PRO A 109 -6.04 -7.34 9.37
CA PRO A 109 -5.43 -7.93 10.56
C PRO A 109 -4.54 -9.13 10.24
N LEU A 110 -4.95 -9.98 9.26
CA LEU A 110 -4.18 -11.14 8.80
C LEU A 110 -2.81 -10.73 8.25
N ARG A 111 -2.75 -9.65 7.50
CA ARG A 111 -1.49 -9.17 6.90
C ARG A 111 -0.64 -8.41 7.91
N ASP A 112 -1.27 -7.52 8.69
CA ASP A 112 -0.55 -6.58 9.53
C ASP A 112 0.23 -7.29 10.64
N SER A 113 -0.32 -8.36 11.24
CA SER A 113 0.36 -9.13 12.28
C SER A 113 1.62 -9.87 11.79
N GLU A 114 1.62 -10.36 10.55
CA GLU A 114 2.78 -11.04 9.98
C GLU A 114 3.90 -10.09 9.56
N VAL A 115 3.51 -8.91 9.05
CA VAL A 115 4.47 -7.85 8.74
C VAL A 115 5.22 -7.41 9.99
N GLN A 116 4.58 -7.43 11.16
CA GLN A 116 5.22 -7.02 12.41
C GLN A 116 6.41 -7.90 12.79
N VAL A 117 6.30 -9.23 12.66
CA VAL A 117 7.43 -10.15 12.89
C VAL A 117 8.57 -9.84 11.92
N GLN A 118 8.25 -9.72 10.63
CA GLN A 118 9.25 -9.40 9.60
C GLN A 118 9.89 -8.02 9.82
N SER A 119 9.11 -7.04 10.26
CA SER A 119 9.62 -5.68 10.53
C SER A 119 10.55 -5.67 11.74
N LEU A 120 10.26 -6.47 12.77
CA LEU A 120 11.16 -6.63 13.91
C LEU A 120 12.49 -7.25 13.44
N ASP A 121 12.45 -8.36 12.70
CA ASP A 121 13.65 -9.03 12.21
C ASP A 121 14.53 -8.06 11.38
N VAL A 122 13.93 -7.29 10.46
CA VAL A 122 14.64 -6.29 9.63
C VAL A 122 15.26 -5.18 10.48
N VAL A 123 14.57 -4.72 11.52
CA VAL A 123 15.06 -3.65 12.40
C VAL A 123 16.25 -4.15 13.23
N LEU A 124 16.17 -5.37 13.78
CA LEU A 124 17.24 -5.97 14.58
C LEU A 124 18.48 -6.23 13.74
N GLU A 125 18.32 -6.81 12.55
CA GLU A 125 19.41 -7.05 11.60
C GLU A 125 20.12 -5.74 11.23
N ALA A 126 19.36 -4.71 10.92
CA ALA A 126 19.90 -3.41 10.55
C ALA A 126 20.62 -2.69 11.72
N ALA A 127 20.21 -2.97 12.96
CA ALA A 127 20.87 -2.48 14.17
C ALA A 127 22.10 -3.33 14.58
N GLY A 128 22.33 -4.47 13.90
CA GLY A 128 23.39 -5.41 14.28
C GLY A 128 23.12 -6.11 15.61
N LEU A 129 21.84 -6.22 15.99
CA LEU A 129 21.42 -6.87 17.23
C LEU A 129 21.11 -8.34 16.97
N PRO A 130 21.57 -9.28 17.83
CA PRO A 130 21.30 -10.70 17.66
C PRO A 130 19.81 -11.00 17.92
N VAL A 131 19.14 -11.64 16.96
CA VAL A 131 17.71 -11.97 17.01
C VAL A 131 17.37 -12.82 18.22
N GLU A 132 18.31 -13.64 18.69
CA GLU A 132 18.18 -14.55 19.82
C GLU A 132 17.83 -13.81 21.13
N GLN A 133 18.36 -12.61 21.32
CA GLN A 133 18.05 -11.77 22.50
C GLN A 133 16.61 -11.29 22.53
N PHE A 134 15.93 -11.29 21.37
CA PHE A 134 14.54 -10.85 21.18
C PHE A 134 13.60 -12.03 20.89
N ALA A 135 14.05 -13.27 21.08
CA ALA A 135 13.27 -14.48 20.76
C ALA A 135 11.88 -14.45 21.41
N SER A 136 11.80 -14.14 22.71
CA SER A 136 10.51 -14.07 23.44
C SER A 136 9.54 -13.02 22.85
N LEU A 137 10.05 -11.85 22.46
CA LEU A 137 9.26 -10.80 21.80
C LEU A 137 8.78 -11.25 20.41
N ARG A 138 9.68 -11.85 19.65
CA ARG A 138 9.42 -12.38 18.31
C ARG A 138 8.36 -13.49 18.35
N ASP A 139 8.48 -14.42 19.28
CA ASP A 139 7.54 -15.53 19.50
C ASP A 139 6.15 -14.97 19.90
N GLY A 140 6.10 -13.99 20.79
CA GLY A 140 4.86 -13.31 21.16
C GLY A 140 4.15 -12.64 19.98
N LEU A 141 4.90 -11.97 19.09
CA LEU A 141 4.34 -11.42 17.85
C LEU A 141 3.88 -12.51 16.88
N ALA A 142 4.62 -13.62 16.77
CA ALA A 142 4.25 -14.76 15.94
C ALA A 142 2.98 -15.46 16.45
N ASP A 143 2.83 -15.59 17.78
CA ASP A 143 1.61 -16.13 18.39
C ASP A 143 0.40 -15.23 18.15
N ILE A 144 0.54 -13.91 18.27
CA ILE A 144 -0.51 -12.94 17.90
C ILE A 144 -0.91 -13.14 16.43
N ALA A 145 0.07 -13.29 15.53
CA ALA A 145 -0.19 -13.53 14.11
C ALA A 145 -0.93 -14.84 13.87
N LYS A 146 -0.55 -15.90 14.58
CA LYS A 146 -1.20 -17.23 14.52
C LYS A 146 -2.64 -17.17 15.03
N GLN A 147 -2.89 -16.55 16.17
CA GLN A 147 -4.23 -16.41 16.74
C GLN A 147 -5.16 -15.59 15.83
N ARG A 148 -4.67 -14.47 15.29
CA ARG A 148 -5.44 -13.68 14.31
C ARG A 148 -5.78 -14.51 13.07
N ARG A 149 -4.84 -15.31 12.56
CA ARG A 149 -5.10 -16.18 11.41
C ARG A 149 -6.22 -17.17 11.70
N LEU A 150 -6.21 -17.81 12.86
CA LEU A 150 -7.25 -18.77 13.27
C LEU A 150 -8.63 -18.11 13.43
N ASN A 151 -8.68 -16.88 13.96
CA ASN A 151 -9.91 -16.16 14.17
C ASN A 151 -10.48 -15.55 12.89
N ASP A 152 -9.61 -14.96 12.06
CA ASP A 152 -10.04 -14.15 10.92
C ASP A 152 -10.22 -14.98 9.64
N CYS A 153 -9.72 -16.24 9.58
CA CYS A 153 -9.97 -17.12 8.44
C CYS A 153 -11.47 -17.37 8.22
N ARG A 154 -12.28 -17.31 9.27
CA ARG A 154 -13.75 -17.40 9.18
C ARG A 154 -14.40 -16.28 8.38
N GLN A 155 -13.69 -15.16 8.16
CA GLN A 155 -14.16 -14.04 7.34
C GLN A 155 -13.94 -14.25 5.83
N VAL A 156 -13.10 -15.23 5.45
CA VAL A 156 -12.73 -15.44 4.04
C VAL A 156 -13.93 -15.70 3.14
N PRO A 157 -14.93 -16.53 3.49
CA PRO A 157 -16.11 -16.70 2.65
C PRO A 157 -16.87 -15.39 2.39
N ARG A 158 -16.97 -14.52 3.40
CA ARG A 158 -17.62 -13.23 3.26
C ARG A 158 -16.81 -12.27 2.38
N ILE A 159 -15.49 -12.32 2.48
CA ILE A 159 -14.59 -11.54 1.61
C ILE A 159 -14.75 -11.98 0.15
N ILE A 160 -14.77 -13.29 -0.10
CA ILE A 160 -15.02 -13.87 -1.42
C ILE A 160 -16.35 -13.35 -1.97
N ALA A 161 -17.43 -13.42 -1.19
CA ALA A 161 -18.75 -12.93 -1.62
C ALA A 161 -18.74 -11.44 -1.98
N PHE A 162 -17.98 -10.59 -1.30
CA PHE A 162 -17.84 -9.18 -1.69
C PHE A 162 -17.10 -9.04 -3.04
N LEU A 163 -16.05 -9.82 -3.26
CA LEU A 163 -15.28 -9.79 -4.50
C LEU A 163 -16.08 -10.34 -5.68
N GLU A 164 -16.87 -11.40 -5.48
CA GLU A 164 -17.79 -11.97 -6.47
C GLU A 164 -18.83 -10.96 -6.92
N LYS A 165 -19.46 -10.23 -5.98
CA LYS A 165 -20.41 -9.15 -6.32
C LYS A 165 -19.76 -8.06 -7.17
N VAL A 166 -18.51 -7.70 -6.89
CA VAL A 166 -17.76 -6.75 -7.72
C VAL A 166 -17.53 -7.37 -9.11
N HIS A 167 -17.07 -8.62 -9.17
CA HIS A 167 -16.78 -9.34 -10.42
C HIS A 167 -18.01 -9.39 -11.34
N GLU A 168 -19.14 -9.86 -10.82
CA GLU A 168 -20.42 -9.97 -11.53
C GLU A 168 -20.91 -8.64 -12.08
N SER A 169 -20.63 -7.53 -11.40
CA SER A 169 -21.04 -6.19 -11.84
C SER A 169 -20.22 -5.62 -13.01
N ILE A 170 -18.98 -6.10 -13.23
CA ILE A 170 -18.03 -5.49 -14.18
C ILE A 170 -18.59 -5.43 -15.63
N PRO A 171 -19.24 -6.47 -16.18
CA PRO A 171 -19.79 -6.42 -17.53
C PRO A 171 -20.77 -5.24 -17.75
N GLU A 172 -21.51 -4.86 -16.69
CA GLU A 172 -22.53 -3.83 -16.74
C GLU A 172 -22.01 -2.40 -16.49
N TRP A 173 -20.71 -2.22 -16.26
CA TRP A 173 -20.18 -0.89 -16.06
C TRP A 173 -20.35 -0.02 -17.32
N PRO A 174 -20.97 1.17 -17.24
CA PRO A 174 -21.29 2.01 -18.39
C PRO A 174 -20.06 2.79 -18.89
N LEU A 175 -18.94 2.09 -19.17
CA LEU A 175 -17.65 2.72 -19.50
C LEU A 175 -17.50 3.10 -20.99
N ASN A 176 -18.53 2.89 -21.82
CA ASN A 176 -18.45 3.21 -23.25
C ASN A 176 -18.30 4.72 -23.53
N SER A 177 -18.80 5.56 -22.63
CA SER A 177 -18.71 7.02 -22.71
C SER A 177 -17.40 7.59 -22.13
N LEU A 178 -16.50 6.73 -21.63
CA LEU A 178 -15.27 7.18 -20.98
C LEU A 178 -14.25 7.59 -22.05
N GLU A 179 -13.80 8.83 -21.96
CA GLU A 179 -12.86 9.41 -22.90
C GLU A 179 -11.46 9.64 -22.27
N PRO A 180 -10.43 9.77 -23.10
CA PRO A 180 -9.08 10.09 -22.64
C PRO A 180 -9.02 11.30 -21.69
N ARG A 181 -9.76 12.36 -22.01
CA ARG A 181 -9.83 13.58 -21.16
C ARG A 181 -10.34 13.31 -19.74
N ASP A 182 -11.18 12.29 -19.56
CA ASP A 182 -11.70 11.93 -18.24
C ASP A 182 -10.61 11.30 -17.37
N LEU A 183 -9.78 10.44 -17.96
CA LEU A 183 -8.63 9.85 -17.28
C LEU A 183 -7.62 10.93 -16.90
N ARG A 184 -7.26 11.85 -17.84
CA ARG A 184 -6.39 13.00 -17.56
C ARG A 184 -6.91 13.83 -16.38
N ARG A 185 -8.20 14.15 -16.39
CA ARG A 185 -8.86 14.92 -15.32
C ARG A 185 -8.78 14.20 -13.98
N ARG A 186 -8.97 12.87 -13.97
CA ARG A 186 -8.91 12.06 -12.73
C ARG A 186 -7.51 11.97 -12.18
N ILE A 187 -6.51 11.68 -13.00
CA ILE A 187 -5.11 11.63 -12.58
C ILE A 187 -4.68 12.98 -12.03
N ARG A 188 -4.97 14.07 -12.77
CA ARG A 188 -4.71 15.45 -12.32
C ARG A 188 -5.34 15.76 -10.95
N ARG A 189 -6.59 15.29 -10.72
CA ARG A 189 -7.27 15.49 -9.43
C ARG A 189 -6.58 14.71 -8.32
N THR A 190 -6.18 13.47 -8.55
CA THR A 190 -5.45 12.65 -7.56
C THR A 190 -4.11 13.30 -7.22
N TYR A 191 -3.36 13.71 -8.24
CA TYR A 191 -2.09 14.43 -8.08
C TYR A 191 -2.27 15.71 -7.27
N ARG A 192 -3.22 16.59 -7.65
CA ARG A 192 -3.49 17.83 -6.93
C ARG A 192 -3.78 17.59 -5.45
N ARG A 193 -4.62 16.59 -5.14
CA ARG A 193 -4.92 16.23 -3.74
C ARG A 193 -3.67 15.77 -3.02
N GLY A 194 -2.86 14.91 -3.65
CA GLY A 194 -1.59 14.45 -3.08
C GLY A 194 -0.65 15.61 -2.78
N ARG A 195 -0.52 16.58 -3.73
CA ARG A 195 0.27 17.80 -3.58
C ARG A 195 -0.19 18.63 -2.37
N THR A 196 -1.46 19.00 -2.32
CA THR A 196 -2.00 19.80 -1.21
C THR A 196 -1.83 19.08 0.15
N THR A 197 -2.01 17.74 0.16
CA THR A 197 -1.90 16.98 1.42
C THR A 197 -0.45 16.89 1.90
N ILE A 198 0.53 16.72 1.00
CA ILE A 198 1.94 16.67 1.42
C ILE A 198 2.45 18.02 1.90
N ASP A 199 1.98 19.13 1.30
CA ASP A 199 2.31 20.46 1.77
C ASP A 199 1.88 20.65 3.25
N VAL A 200 0.68 20.17 3.62
CA VAL A 200 0.22 20.22 5.01
C VAL A 200 1.01 19.25 5.91
N CYS A 201 1.32 18.03 5.42
CA CYS A 201 2.14 17.09 6.19
C CYS A 201 3.52 17.65 6.51
N SER A 202 4.14 18.40 5.59
CA SER A 202 5.45 19.02 5.79
C SER A 202 5.44 20.16 6.81
N SER A 203 4.28 20.78 7.02
CA SER A 203 4.07 21.88 7.96
C SER A 203 3.63 21.42 9.36
N GLY A 204 3.73 20.12 9.68
CA GLY A 204 3.38 19.58 11.00
C GLY A 204 2.04 18.85 11.04
N GLY A 205 1.59 18.29 9.92
CA GLY A 205 0.37 17.45 9.87
C GLY A 205 0.49 16.19 10.75
N ASP A 206 -0.64 15.74 11.28
CA ASP A 206 -0.74 14.58 12.15
C ASP A 206 -0.50 13.23 11.40
N GLU A 207 -0.48 12.13 12.14
CA GLU A 207 -0.28 10.78 11.61
C GLU A 207 -1.41 10.38 10.66
N GLU A 208 -2.66 10.79 10.94
CA GLU A 208 -3.81 10.45 10.10
C GLU A 208 -3.75 11.14 8.74
N LEU A 209 -3.32 12.40 8.72
CA LEU A 209 -3.11 13.15 7.48
C LEU A 209 -2.00 12.51 6.63
N PHE A 210 -0.87 12.13 7.26
CA PHE A 210 0.21 11.41 6.58
C PHE A 210 -0.28 10.06 6.01
N HIS A 211 -1.07 9.33 6.78
CA HIS A 211 -1.70 8.09 6.29
C HIS A 211 -2.64 8.32 5.11
N THR A 212 -3.40 9.42 5.12
CA THR A 212 -4.26 9.81 4.03
C THR A 212 -3.47 10.16 2.78
N TRP A 213 -2.38 10.94 2.92
CA TRP A 213 -1.46 11.23 1.82
C TRP A 213 -0.84 9.95 1.22
N ARG A 214 -0.37 9.04 2.06
CA ARG A 214 0.15 7.75 1.63
C ARG A 214 -0.85 6.96 0.77
N LYS A 215 -2.14 6.98 1.12
CA LYS A 215 -3.21 6.37 0.30
C LYS A 215 -3.31 7.05 -1.06
N LEU A 216 -3.27 8.39 -1.11
CA LEU A 216 -3.30 9.16 -2.35
C LEU A 216 -2.09 8.86 -3.25
N ALA A 217 -0.88 8.82 -2.69
CA ALA A 217 0.34 8.46 -3.41
C ALA A 217 0.25 7.05 -4.02
N LYS A 218 -0.23 6.06 -3.27
CA LYS A 218 -0.45 4.70 -3.78
C LYS A 218 -1.49 4.65 -4.90
N HIS A 219 -2.59 5.39 -4.77
CA HIS A 219 -3.59 5.45 -5.83
C HIS A 219 -3.04 6.10 -7.09
N LEU A 220 -2.26 7.18 -6.95
CA LEU A 220 -1.59 7.81 -8.09
C LEU A 220 -0.62 6.84 -8.75
N GLY A 221 0.20 6.12 -8.00
CA GLY A 221 1.11 5.11 -8.54
C GLY A 221 0.40 4.01 -9.34
N TYR A 222 -0.77 3.55 -8.90
CA TYR A 222 -1.58 2.61 -9.70
C TYR A 222 -2.18 3.27 -10.95
N GLN A 223 -2.63 4.53 -10.87
CA GLN A 223 -3.14 5.26 -12.02
C GLN A 223 -2.06 5.48 -13.07
N LEU A 224 -0.84 5.85 -12.66
CA LEU A 224 0.31 5.99 -13.55
C LEU A 224 0.66 4.64 -14.23
N ARG A 225 0.64 3.53 -13.48
CA ARG A 225 0.84 2.19 -14.08
C ARG A 225 -0.26 1.83 -15.08
N LEU A 226 -1.52 2.14 -14.78
CA LEU A 226 -2.64 1.89 -15.68
C LEU A 226 -2.49 2.64 -17.01
N THR A 227 -1.92 3.84 -16.98
CA THR A 227 -1.73 4.70 -18.16
C THR A 227 -0.27 4.74 -18.66
N ALA A 228 0.62 3.88 -18.17
CA ALA A 228 2.05 3.93 -18.46
C ALA A 228 2.39 3.96 -19.95
N LYS A 229 1.58 3.29 -20.80
CA LYS A 229 1.79 3.27 -22.27
C LYS A 229 1.44 4.59 -22.98
N TYR A 230 0.87 5.53 -22.26
CA TYR A 230 0.49 6.86 -22.77
C TYR A 230 1.41 7.99 -22.25
N TRP A 231 2.51 7.64 -21.58
CA TRP A 231 3.57 8.56 -21.16
C TRP A 231 4.84 8.19 -21.94
N PRO A 232 5.16 8.88 -23.03
CA PRO A 232 6.19 8.42 -23.96
C PRO A 232 7.60 8.35 -23.34
N HIS A 233 7.94 9.29 -22.46
CA HIS A 233 9.28 9.37 -21.86
C HIS A 233 9.25 9.39 -20.33
N GLU A 234 8.15 9.79 -19.71
CA GLU A 234 8.06 10.05 -18.27
C GLU A 234 7.56 8.87 -17.46
N ALA A 235 7.01 7.81 -18.10
CA ALA A 235 6.41 6.69 -17.39
C ALA A 235 7.38 6.02 -16.40
N GLU A 236 8.58 5.71 -16.84
CA GLU A 236 9.54 4.96 -16.02
C GLU A 236 10.10 5.79 -14.86
N PRO A 237 10.59 7.05 -15.06
CA PRO A 237 10.98 7.91 -13.96
C PRO A 237 9.86 8.13 -12.93
N LEU A 238 8.65 8.50 -13.37
CA LEU A 238 7.51 8.73 -12.48
C LEU A 238 7.12 7.48 -11.69
N LEU A 239 7.14 6.30 -12.35
CA LEU A 239 6.85 5.03 -11.69
C LEU A 239 7.93 4.63 -10.70
N SER A 240 9.19 4.90 -10.99
CA SER A 240 10.31 4.65 -10.08
C SER A 240 10.18 5.50 -8.81
N GLU A 241 9.98 6.81 -8.96
CA GLU A 241 9.87 7.73 -7.83
C GLU A 241 8.65 7.44 -6.96
N ILE A 242 7.45 7.29 -7.55
CA ILE A 242 6.22 7.00 -6.77
C ILE A 242 6.27 5.61 -6.13
N THR A 243 7.00 4.66 -6.71
CA THR A 243 7.22 3.34 -6.11
C THR A 243 8.11 3.48 -4.88
N LYS A 244 9.22 4.20 -4.96
CA LYS A 244 10.11 4.49 -3.83
C LYS A 244 9.35 5.17 -2.67
N ILE A 245 8.56 6.19 -2.96
CA ILE A 245 7.68 6.85 -1.98
C ILE A 245 6.73 5.84 -1.34
N SER A 246 6.09 4.98 -2.14
CA SER A 246 5.14 3.98 -1.67
C SER A 246 5.78 2.91 -0.78
N GLU A 247 7.01 2.51 -1.08
CA GLU A 247 7.78 1.52 -0.30
C GLU A 247 8.22 2.11 1.04
N LEU A 248 8.83 3.29 1.03
CA LEU A 248 9.31 3.95 2.26
C LEU A 248 8.14 4.32 3.18
N SER A 249 7.07 4.90 2.64
CA SER A 249 5.86 5.19 3.43
C SER A 249 5.13 3.91 3.88
N GLY A 250 5.33 2.79 3.19
CA GLY A 250 4.91 1.46 3.62
C GLY A 250 5.67 1.01 4.86
N ARG A 251 6.98 1.11 4.82
CA ARG A 251 7.89 0.74 5.92
C ARG A 251 7.64 1.60 7.16
N GLU A 252 7.47 2.90 6.99
CA GLU A 252 7.11 3.80 8.09
C GLU A 252 5.82 3.34 8.79
N ARG A 253 4.78 2.98 8.02
CA ARG A 253 3.53 2.46 8.58
C ARG A 253 3.72 1.11 9.28
N ASP A 254 4.53 0.22 8.71
CA ASP A 254 4.79 -1.09 9.29
C ASP A 254 5.53 -0.95 10.64
N TYR A 255 6.47 0.00 10.77
CA TYR A 255 7.14 0.32 12.03
C TYR A 255 6.20 0.97 13.05
N THR A 256 5.32 1.87 12.61
CA THR A 256 4.31 2.47 13.49
C THR A 256 3.37 1.40 14.06
N LEU A 257 2.92 0.44 13.23
CA LEU A 257 2.08 -0.67 13.69
C LEU A 257 2.82 -1.62 14.64
N LEU A 258 4.09 -1.91 14.36
CA LEU A 258 4.95 -2.70 15.24
C LEU A 258 5.09 -2.02 16.61
N LEU A 259 5.40 -0.72 16.63
CA LEU A 259 5.52 0.08 17.84
C LEU A 259 4.21 0.07 18.66
N GLN A 260 3.06 0.26 18.01
CA GLN A 260 1.75 0.20 18.67
C GLN A 260 1.50 -1.16 19.31
N THR A 261 1.83 -2.25 18.62
CA THR A 261 1.65 -3.62 19.15
C THR A 261 2.58 -3.89 20.33
N MET A 262 3.86 -3.52 20.23
CA MET A 262 4.82 -3.69 21.32
C MET A 262 4.44 -2.84 22.56
N ASN A 263 3.89 -1.64 22.35
CA ASN A 263 3.41 -0.79 23.44
C ASN A 263 2.21 -1.38 24.19
N GLY A 264 1.36 -2.15 23.51
CA GLY A 264 0.22 -2.85 24.12
C GLY A 264 0.58 -4.21 24.73
N GLY A 265 1.78 -4.72 24.52
CA GLY A 265 2.25 -6.02 24.98
C GLY A 265 2.97 -5.99 26.34
N PRO A 266 3.45 -7.17 26.80
CA PRO A 266 4.24 -7.29 28.03
C PRO A 266 5.53 -6.46 27.95
N LYS A 267 5.89 -5.83 29.07
CA LYS A 267 7.13 -5.03 29.18
C LYS A 267 8.22 -5.88 29.81
N ASN A 268 9.31 -6.02 29.10
CA ASN A 268 10.57 -6.58 29.57
C ASN A 268 11.73 -5.86 28.89
N ARG A 269 12.96 -6.15 29.31
CA ARG A 269 14.17 -5.48 28.80
C ARG A 269 14.25 -5.51 27.27
N SER A 270 14.02 -6.66 26.65
CA SER A 270 14.09 -6.81 25.19
C SER A 270 12.98 -6.01 24.48
N SER A 271 11.74 -6.01 25.02
CA SER A 271 10.66 -5.21 24.43
C SER A 271 10.91 -3.71 24.55
N GLU A 272 11.45 -3.25 25.69
CA GLU A 272 11.80 -1.82 25.89
C GLU A 272 12.93 -1.38 24.96
N GLU A 273 13.96 -2.22 24.78
CA GLU A 273 15.06 -1.96 23.83
C GLU A 273 14.55 -1.90 22.40
N ALA A 274 13.70 -2.85 21.96
CA ALA A 274 13.09 -2.84 20.63
C ALA A 274 12.17 -1.63 20.42
N ILE A 275 11.36 -1.24 21.42
CA ILE A 275 10.52 -0.04 21.39
C ILE A 275 11.39 1.21 21.20
N ALA A 276 12.44 1.36 21.98
CA ALA A 276 13.36 2.51 21.87
C ALA A 276 13.98 2.57 20.46
N LEU A 277 14.44 1.44 19.94
CA LEU A 277 15.02 1.34 18.61
C LEU A 277 14.03 1.74 17.51
N VAL A 278 12.85 1.13 17.49
CA VAL A 278 11.82 1.44 16.46
C VAL A 278 11.36 2.89 16.55
N THR A 279 11.23 3.44 17.77
CA THR A 279 10.86 4.85 17.99
C THR A 279 11.86 5.81 17.35
N THR A 280 13.16 5.51 17.38
CA THR A 280 14.19 6.35 16.75
C THR A 280 14.22 6.26 15.23
N LEU A 281 13.68 5.18 14.63
CA LEU A 281 13.69 4.97 13.18
C LEU A 281 12.52 5.66 12.45
N ILE A 282 11.39 5.86 13.11
CA ILE A 282 10.18 6.41 12.47
C ILE A 282 10.38 7.86 12.02
N PRO A 283 10.85 8.83 12.87
CA PRO A 283 10.95 10.22 12.47
C PRO A 283 11.85 10.48 11.25
N PRO A 284 13.10 9.97 11.17
CA PRO A 284 13.94 10.19 10.01
C PRO A 284 13.39 9.54 8.75
N LEU A 285 12.74 8.38 8.86
CA LEU A 285 12.09 7.72 7.73
C LEU A 285 10.89 8.53 7.22
N ARG A 286 10.06 9.06 8.12
CA ARG A 286 8.94 9.94 7.79
C ARG A 286 9.43 11.22 7.11
N GLN A 287 10.47 11.84 7.63
CA GLN A 287 11.09 13.02 7.04
C GLN A 287 11.58 12.75 5.60
N GLN A 288 12.29 11.64 5.40
CA GLN A 288 12.75 11.22 4.07
C GLN A 288 11.58 11.03 3.09
N VAL A 289 10.48 10.43 3.54
CA VAL A 289 9.28 10.24 2.71
C VAL A 289 8.63 11.58 2.35
N ILE A 290 8.57 12.52 3.29
CA ILE A 290 8.04 13.87 3.05
C ILE A 290 8.89 14.59 2.02
N GLU A 291 10.22 14.58 2.15
CA GLU A 291 11.13 15.23 1.20
C GLU A 291 11.01 14.65 -0.23
N LEU A 292 10.92 13.33 -0.35
CA LEU A 292 10.67 12.68 -1.63
C LEU A 292 9.29 13.06 -2.18
N GLY A 293 8.28 13.13 -1.32
CA GLY A 293 6.93 13.55 -1.68
C GLY A 293 6.90 14.98 -2.18
N LEU A 294 7.50 15.93 -1.46
CA LEU A 294 7.56 17.32 -1.88
C LEU A 294 8.21 17.49 -3.26
N ARG A 295 9.33 16.79 -3.51
CA ARG A 295 9.99 16.80 -4.83
C ARG A 295 9.10 16.22 -5.92
N PHE A 296 8.47 15.06 -5.69
CA PHE A 296 7.58 14.42 -6.67
C PHE A 296 6.35 15.29 -7.01
N TYR A 297 5.82 16.01 -6.01
CA TYR A 297 4.64 16.86 -6.17
C TYR A 297 4.96 18.35 -6.45
N ASP A 298 6.23 18.71 -6.68
CA ASP A 298 6.64 20.09 -6.99
C ASP A 298 6.00 20.66 -8.28
N PRO A 299 5.92 19.92 -9.40
CA PRO A 299 5.28 20.45 -10.61
C PRO A 299 3.82 20.84 -10.37
N LYS A 300 3.38 21.96 -10.94
CA LYS A 300 1.96 22.34 -10.92
C LYS A 300 1.12 21.24 -11.59
N PRO A 301 -0.10 20.94 -11.10
CA PRO A 301 -0.92 19.83 -11.60
C PRO A 301 -1.24 19.88 -13.10
N LYS A 302 -1.19 21.06 -13.74
CA LYS A 302 -1.35 21.20 -15.19
C LYS A 302 -0.10 20.72 -15.92
N LEU A 303 1.08 21.14 -15.46
CA LEU A 303 2.37 20.73 -16.02
C LEU A 303 2.63 19.23 -15.83
N PHE A 304 2.31 18.69 -14.63
CA PHE A 304 2.46 17.27 -14.37
C PHE A 304 1.71 16.39 -15.36
N ILE A 305 0.51 16.78 -15.80
CA ILE A 305 -0.33 15.97 -16.69
C ILE A 305 -0.10 16.26 -18.18
N GLU A 306 0.68 17.28 -18.51
CA GLU A 306 0.91 17.72 -19.90
C GLU A 306 1.50 16.63 -20.79
N PRO A 307 2.53 15.84 -20.35
CA PRO A 307 3.12 14.78 -21.16
C PRO A 307 2.21 13.56 -21.41
N LEU A 308 1.08 13.44 -20.74
CA LEU A 308 0.18 12.30 -20.89
C LEU A 308 -0.57 12.35 -22.23
N GLU A 309 -0.21 11.48 -23.14
CA GLU A 309 -0.82 11.32 -24.47
C GLU A 309 -2.04 10.38 -24.44
N LEU A 310 -3.13 10.83 -23.86
CA LEU A 310 -4.42 10.14 -23.82
C LEU A 310 -5.38 10.76 -24.81
#